data_176b9f36d9b892125e79df0088e60b94
#
_entry.id   176b9f36d9b892125e79df0088e60b94
#
_cell.length_a   1.000
_cell.length_b   1.000
_cell.length_c   1.000
_cell.angle_alpha   90.00
_cell.angle_beta   90.00
_cell.angle_gamma   90.00
#
_symmetry.space_group_name_H-M   'P 1'
#
loop_
_entity.id
_entity.type
_entity.pdbx_description
1 polymer ?
#
loop_
_entity_poly.entity_id
_entity_poly.type
_entity_poly.pdbx_seq_one_letter_code
_entity_poly.pdbx_strand_id
1 'polypeptide(L)'
;MTFDVKACGARIRELRMKNGLTQETLAEDLNITDVHLRRIESGVRGGSIELLIELADYFHVSLDYLILGRGGRTDEAKEELNRIREQVEHIMRLL
;
A
#
# COMPACT_ATOMS: atom_id res chain seq x y z
N MET A 1 -7.39 -19.98 9.40
CA MET A 1 -6.93 -19.02 8.38
C MET A 1 -5.42 -18.94 8.43
N THR A 2 -4.79 -19.09 7.30
CA THR A 2 -3.32 -19.08 7.21
C THR A 2 -2.86 -17.76 6.59
N PHE A 3 -1.81 -17.16 7.15
CA PHE A 3 -1.21 -15.98 6.56
C PHE A 3 -0.52 -16.35 5.24
N ASP A 4 -1.00 -15.78 4.15
CA ASP A 4 -0.42 -16.02 2.82
C ASP A 4 0.69 -14.99 2.55
N VAL A 5 1.91 -15.39 2.82
CA VAL A 5 3.11 -14.54 2.69
C VAL A 5 3.30 -14.10 1.24
N LYS A 6 3.04 -14.98 0.27
CA LYS A 6 3.17 -14.65 -1.15
C LYS A 6 2.16 -13.61 -1.60
N ALA A 7 0.91 -13.79 -1.20
CA ALA A 7 -0.14 -12.85 -1.56
C ALA A 7 0.10 -11.48 -0.94
N CYS A 8 0.53 -11.44 0.31
CA CYS A 8 0.90 -10.19 0.97
C CYS A 8 2.06 -9.49 0.24
N GLY A 9 3.10 -10.24 -0.07
CA GLY A 9 4.25 -9.69 -0.81
C GLY A 9 3.86 -9.16 -2.18
N ALA A 10 2.98 -9.85 -2.88
CA ALA A 10 2.47 -9.42 -4.18
C ALA A 10 1.69 -8.10 -4.07
N ARG A 11 0.91 -7.91 -3.00
CA ARG A 11 0.19 -6.66 -2.77
C ARG A 11 1.14 -5.50 -2.50
N ILE A 12 2.18 -5.74 -1.71
CA ILE A 12 3.23 -4.75 -1.45
C ILE A 12 3.88 -4.32 -2.76
N ARG A 13 4.27 -5.29 -3.58
CA ARG A 13 4.86 -5.01 -4.89
C ARG A 13 3.93 -4.20 -5.78
N GLU A 14 2.67 -4.58 -5.85
CA GLU A 14 1.68 -3.87 -6.64
C GLU A 14 1.53 -2.42 -6.20
N LEU A 15 1.43 -2.18 -4.88
CA LEU A 15 1.36 -0.84 -4.33
C LEU A 15 2.61 -0.03 -4.67
N ARG A 16 3.78 -0.64 -4.55
CA ARG A 16 5.05 0.00 -4.90
C ARG A 16 5.06 0.43 -6.36
N MET A 17 4.71 -0.49 -7.26
CA MET A 17 4.71 -0.23 -8.69
C MET A 17 3.68 0.84 -9.08
N LYS A 18 2.50 0.81 -8.48
CA LYS A 18 1.47 1.83 -8.73
C LYS A 18 1.91 3.23 -8.32
N ASN A 19 2.79 3.32 -7.34
CA ASN A 19 3.34 4.60 -6.88
C ASN A 19 4.65 4.96 -7.59
N GLY A 20 5.05 4.21 -8.60
CA GLY A 20 6.24 4.50 -9.39
C GLY A 20 7.55 4.36 -8.64
N LEU A 21 7.58 3.55 -7.59
CA LEU A 21 8.76 3.41 -6.73
C LEU A 21 9.59 2.21 -7.13
N THR A 22 10.91 2.38 -7.04
CA THR A 22 11.85 1.26 -7.13
C THR A 22 11.93 0.54 -5.78
N GLN A 23 12.44 -0.69 -5.78
CA GLN A 23 12.67 -1.41 -4.53
C GLN A 23 13.67 -0.67 -3.65
N GLU A 24 14.70 -0.11 -4.25
CA GLU A 24 15.72 0.66 -3.52
C GLU A 24 15.11 1.87 -2.82
N THR A 25 14.28 2.64 -3.52
CA THR A 25 13.64 3.83 -2.95
C THR A 25 12.72 3.48 -1.79
N LEU A 26 11.86 2.48 -1.97
CA LEU A 26 10.95 2.05 -0.91
C LEU A 26 11.72 1.50 0.28
N ALA A 27 12.74 0.69 0.04
CA ALA A 27 13.57 0.13 1.11
C ALA A 27 14.26 1.24 1.90
N GLU A 28 14.80 2.23 1.21
CA GLU A 28 15.42 3.38 1.86
C GLU A 28 14.42 4.14 2.75
N ASP A 29 13.22 4.40 2.24
CA ASP A 29 12.17 5.10 2.99
C ASP A 29 11.72 4.32 4.23
N LEU A 30 11.74 2.99 4.16
CA LEU A 30 11.38 2.12 5.28
C LEU A 30 12.57 1.77 6.18
N ASN A 31 13.76 2.25 5.84
CA ASN A 31 14.99 1.97 6.57
C ASN A 31 15.31 0.46 6.66
N ILE A 32 15.10 -0.24 5.56
CA ILE A 32 15.48 -1.64 5.40
C ILE A 32 16.35 -1.79 4.14
N THR A 33 16.95 -2.97 3.97
CA THR A 33 17.73 -3.25 2.77
C THR A 33 16.82 -3.59 1.59
N ASP A 34 17.28 -3.31 0.38
CA ASP A 34 16.57 -3.69 -0.84
C ASP A 34 16.45 -5.22 -0.95
N VAL A 35 17.45 -5.96 -0.49
CA VAL A 35 17.42 -7.42 -0.43
C VAL A 35 16.29 -7.91 0.46
N HIS A 36 16.11 -7.29 1.63
CA HIS A 36 15.03 -7.65 2.55
C HIS A 36 13.66 -7.37 1.92
N LEU A 37 13.49 -6.21 1.32
CA LEU A 37 12.25 -5.87 0.62
C LEU A 37 11.95 -6.83 -0.53
N ARG A 38 12.97 -7.19 -1.30
CA ARG A 38 12.84 -8.14 -2.41
C ARG A 38 12.31 -9.49 -1.94
N ARG A 39 12.83 -9.97 -0.80
CA ARG A 39 12.39 -11.24 -0.20
C ARG A 39 10.95 -11.17 0.30
N ILE A 40 10.54 -10.04 0.84
CA ILE A 40 9.16 -9.83 1.28
C ILE A 40 8.23 -9.81 0.07
N GLU A 41 8.56 -9.07 -0.97
CA GLU A 41 7.73 -8.98 -2.18
C GLU A 41 7.60 -10.31 -2.90
N SER A 42 8.64 -11.13 -2.88
CA SER A 42 8.61 -12.46 -3.52
C SER A 42 7.94 -13.54 -2.67
N GLY A 43 7.65 -13.22 -1.40
CA GLY A 43 7.03 -14.18 -0.49
C GLY A 43 8.00 -15.23 0.06
N VAL A 44 9.29 -15.03 -0.09
CA VAL A 44 10.32 -15.89 0.54
C VAL A 44 10.36 -15.66 2.04
N ARG A 45 10.09 -14.42 2.46
CA ARG A 45 9.98 -14.05 3.88
C ARG A 45 8.76 -13.19 4.10
N GLY A 46 8.11 -13.37 5.26
CA GLY A 46 7.14 -12.42 5.75
C GLY A 46 7.83 -11.22 6.39
N GLY A 47 7.18 -10.08 6.38
CA GLY A 47 7.62 -8.93 7.14
C GLY A 47 7.23 -9.04 8.60
N SER A 48 7.94 -8.32 9.47
CA SER A 48 7.51 -8.17 10.86
C SER A 48 6.20 -7.40 10.91
N ILE A 49 5.46 -7.56 12.00
CA ILE A 49 4.23 -6.78 12.22
C ILE A 49 4.53 -5.29 12.12
N GLU A 50 5.61 -4.84 12.72
CA GLU A 50 6.00 -3.42 12.69
C GLU A 50 6.22 -2.92 11.26
N LEU A 51 6.92 -3.71 10.45
CA LEU A 51 7.15 -3.36 9.05
C LEU A 51 5.86 -3.33 8.25
N LEU A 52 4.96 -4.27 8.50
CA LEU A 52 3.65 -4.30 7.83
C LEU A 52 2.81 -3.07 8.21
N ILE A 53 2.87 -2.64 9.46
CA ILE A 53 2.21 -1.40 9.91
C ILE A 53 2.80 -0.20 9.17
N GLU A 54 4.12 -0.12 9.08
CA GLU A 54 4.79 0.97 8.35
C GLU A 54 4.41 0.99 6.88
N LEU A 55 4.34 -0.18 6.24
CA LEU A 55 3.92 -0.29 4.85
C LEU A 55 2.47 0.14 4.64
N ALA A 56 1.59 -0.28 5.55
CA ALA A 56 0.18 0.12 5.50
C ALA A 56 0.05 1.64 5.61
N ASP A 57 0.76 2.25 6.55
CA ASP A 57 0.79 3.70 6.72
C ASP A 57 1.39 4.41 5.50
N TYR A 58 2.49 3.87 4.98
CA TYR A 58 3.18 4.45 3.82
C TYR A 58 2.26 4.54 2.61
N PHE A 59 1.50 3.48 2.34
CA PHE A 59 0.62 3.40 1.18
C PHE A 59 -0.83 3.79 1.46
N HIS A 60 -1.14 4.21 2.68
CA HIS A 60 -2.51 4.59 3.09
C HIS A 60 -3.52 3.48 2.83
N VAL A 61 -3.15 2.26 3.18
CA VAL A 61 -4.04 1.10 3.12
C VAL A 61 -4.19 0.50 4.50
N SER A 62 -5.22 -0.32 4.69
CA SER A 62 -5.41 -1.02 5.96
C SER A 62 -4.50 -2.24 6.05
N LEU A 63 -4.22 -2.67 7.29
CA LEU A 63 -3.54 -3.95 7.51
C LEU A 63 -4.36 -5.12 6.98
N ASP A 64 -5.68 -5.05 7.11
CA ASP A 64 -6.58 -6.08 6.57
C ASP A 64 -6.39 -6.24 5.06
N TYR A 65 -6.28 -5.13 4.34
CA TYR A 65 -5.99 -5.19 2.91
C TYR A 65 -4.62 -5.81 2.66
N LEU A 66 -3.61 -5.32 3.35
CA LEU A 66 -2.23 -5.73 3.09
C LEU A 66 -2.02 -7.21 3.37
N ILE A 67 -2.53 -7.70 4.49
CA ILE A 67 -2.31 -9.06 4.99
C ILE A 67 -3.31 -10.04 4.39
N LEU A 68 -4.59 -9.66 4.33
CA LEU A 68 -5.68 -10.57 3.97
C LEU A 68 -6.31 -10.26 2.60
N GLY A 69 -6.00 -9.12 2.02
CA GLY A 69 -6.62 -8.69 0.77
C GLY A 69 -8.07 -8.22 0.94
N ARG A 70 -8.51 -7.99 2.17
CA ARG A 70 -9.89 -7.59 2.48
C ARG A 70 -10.04 -6.08 2.54
N GLY A 71 -11.22 -5.61 2.18
CA GLY A 71 -11.57 -4.20 2.25
C GLY A 71 -11.04 -3.38 1.10
N GLY A 72 -10.12 -3.93 0.39
CA GLY A 72 -9.51 -3.27 -0.74
C GLY A 72 -8.82 -1.97 -0.37
N ARG A 73 -8.08 -1.46 -1.31
CA ARG A 73 -7.64 -0.08 -1.36
C ARG A 73 -8.80 0.66 -1.96
N THR A 74 -9.61 0.79 -1.29
CA THR A 74 -10.99 0.96 -1.28
C THR A 74 -11.48 1.77 -2.43
N ASP A 75 -12.28 1.13 -3.22
CA ASP A 75 -13.24 1.81 -4.05
C ASP A 75 -13.97 2.88 -3.24
N GLU A 76 -14.26 2.60 -1.96
CA GLU A 76 -14.85 3.57 -1.03
C GLU A 76 -13.98 4.80 -0.83
N ALA A 77 -12.68 4.64 -0.61
CA ALA A 77 -11.78 5.79 -0.45
C ALA A 77 -11.65 6.58 -1.76
N LYS A 78 -11.61 5.88 -2.90
CA LYS A 78 -11.60 6.53 -4.21
C LYS A 78 -12.88 7.30 -4.47
N GLU A 79 -14.02 6.72 -4.14
CA GLU A 79 -15.31 7.38 -4.27
C GLU A 79 -15.40 8.61 -3.40
N GLU A 80 -14.93 8.52 -2.16
CA GLU A 80 -14.89 9.63 -1.24
C GLU A 80 -14.01 10.77 -1.74
N LEU A 81 -12.80 10.42 -2.22
CA LEU A 81 -11.89 11.39 -2.81
C LEU A 81 -12.49 12.06 -4.05
N ASN A 82 -13.19 11.31 -4.89
CA ASN A 82 -13.84 11.84 -6.07
C ASN A 82 -14.95 12.82 -5.69
N ARG A 83 -15.74 12.52 -4.65
CA ARG A 83 -16.77 13.43 -4.15
C ARG A 83 -16.18 14.74 -3.65
N ILE A 84 -15.11 14.66 -2.88
CA ILE A 84 -14.41 15.84 -2.38
C ILE A 84 -13.87 16.67 -3.54
N ARG A 85 -13.26 16.03 -4.52
CA ARG A 85 -12.73 16.72 -5.70
C ARG A 85 -13.83 17.41 -6.49
N GLU A 86 -14.94 16.74 -6.72
CA GLU A 86 -16.09 17.33 -7.41
C GLU A 86 -16.64 18.54 -6.68
N GLN A 87 -16.71 18.47 -5.35
CA GLN A 87 -17.15 19.60 -4.52
C GLN A 87 -16.21 20.81 -4.64
N VAL A 88 -14.90 20.53 -4.60
CA VAL A 88 -13.88 21.58 -4.76
C VAL A 88 -13.98 22.22 -6.14
N GLU A 89 -14.09 21.41 -7.18
CA GLU A 89 -14.23 21.91 -8.56
C GLU A 89 -15.50 22.75 -8.74
N HIS A 90 -16.60 22.32 -8.12
CA HIS A 90 -17.85 23.07 -8.14
C HIS A 90 -17.69 24.44 -7.48
N ILE A 91 -17.07 24.48 -6.31
CA ILE A 91 -16.81 25.73 -5.59
C ILE A 91 -15.93 26.65 -6.43
N MET A 92 -14.90 26.11 -7.05
CA MET A 92 -14.00 26.89 -7.90
C MET A 92 -14.72 27.48 -9.10
N ARG A 93 -15.69 26.77 -9.67
CA ARG A 93 -16.50 27.32 -10.77
C ARG A 93 -17.43 28.46 -10.35
N LEU A 94 -17.78 28.51 -9.06
CA LEU A 94 -18.63 29.57 -8.52
C LEU A 94 -17.85 30.85 -8.24
N LEU A 95 -16.54 30.77 -8.17
CA LEU A 95 -15.69 31.94 -7.94
C LEU A 95 -15.34 32.63 -9.25
#